data_2e17a7de51b98274ff095d8e7fae6a25
#
_entry.id   2e17a7de51b98274ff095d8e7fae6a25
#
_cell.length_a   1.000
_cell.length_b   1.000
_cell.length_c   1.000
_cell.angle_alpha   90.00
_cell.angle_beta   90.00
_cell.angle_gamma   90.00
#
_symmetry.space_group_name_H-M   'P 1'
#
loop_
_entity.id
_entity.type
_entity.pdbx_description
1 polymer ?
#
loop_
_entity_poly.entity_id
_entity_poly.type
_entity_poly.pdbx_seq_one_letter_code
_entity_poly.pdbx_strand_id
1 'polypeptide(L)'
;MSLKDIDKSNIPRHVAVIMDGNGRWAKKRGLRRENGHREGRKSVRKIVECCVELGIKNLTLYAFSTENWNRPKLEVDFLMQLLFLSLRDELKTLNKNNIKFETIGNLSRLPKKIGNYLEKVKEETKDNSKLTLTLALSYGSRSEIVNVVRELSDKVKNNIISSKNIDETVINDHLYTRNLPDVDLLIRTSGEKRISNFLLWQIAYSELYFTKKLWPDFRKKDLYKAIISYQSRERRFGKTSEQIK
;
A
#
# COMPACT_ATOMS: atom_id res chain seq x y z
N MET A 1 14.23 -20.55 2.02
CA MET A 1 13.92 -19.54 3.04
C MET A 1 12.59 -19.90 3.68
N SER A 2 12.57 -19.94 4.98
CA SER A 2 11.45 -20.35 5.82
C SER A 2 11.18 -19.28 6.89
N LEU A 3 10.09 -19.42 7.65
CA LEU A 3 9.78 -18.54 8.77
C LEU A 3 10.89 -18.54 9.85
N LYS A 4 11.67 -19.64 9.94
CA LYS A 4 12.78 -19.79 10.91
C LYS A 4 13.96 -18.86 10.61
N ASP A 5 14.09 -18.41 9.36
CA ASP A 5 15.19 -17.55 8.91
C ASP A 5 14.91 -16.05 9.17
N ILE A 6 13.73 -15.70 9.73
CA ILE A 6 13.29 -14.34 9.99
C ILE A 6 13.49 -14.01 11.48
N ASP A 7 14.24 -12.95 11.74
CA ASP A 7 14.35 -12.36 13.07
C ASP A 7 13.03 -11.64 13.45
N LYS A 8 12.35 -12.19 14.45
CA LYS A 8 11.06 -11.65 14.92
C LYS A 8 11.19 -10.33 15.69
N SER A 9 12.38 -9.99 16.16
CA SER A 9 12.64 -8.73 16.86
C SER A 9 12.81 -7.54 15.89
N ASN A 10 13.13 -7.81 14.60
CA ASN A 10 13.37 -6.82 13.56
C ASN A 10 12.38 -6.95 12.39
N ILE A 11 11.09 -6.96 12.68
CA ILE A 11 10.03 -7.01 11.66
C ILE A 11 9.66 -5.59 11.23
N PRO A 12 9.56 -5.26 9.92
CA PRO A 12 9.08 -3.97 9.46
C PRO A 12 7.65 -3.74 9.97
N ARG A 13 7.38 -2.58 10.59
CA ARG A 13 6.06 -2.23 11.12
C ARG A 13 5.07 -1.90 9.99
N HIS A 14 5.57 -1.28 8.91
CA HIS A 14 4.79 -0.89 7.75
C HIS A 14 5.47 -1.37 6.46
N VAL A 15 4.76 -2.24 5.74
CA VAL A 15 5.18 -2.72 4.42
C VAL A 15 4.26 -2.12 3.36
N ALA A 16 4.85 -1.52 2.32
CA ALA A 16 4.12 -1.04 1.15
C ALA A 16 4.46 -1.88 -0.08
N VAL A 17 3.48 -2.16 -0.95
CA VAL A 17 3.70 -3.01 -2.13
C VAL A 17 3.13 -2.40 -3.41
N ILE A 18 4.00 -2.25 -4.42
CA ILE A 18 3.61 -1.96 -5.80
C ILE A 18 3.42 -3.30 -6.52
N MET A 19 2.16 -3.67 -6.73
CA MET A 19 1.72 -4.96 -7.27
C MET A 19 1.78 -4.99 -8.80
N ASP A 20 3.02 -4.96 -9.34
CA ASP A 20 3.24 -4.88 -10.79
C ASP A 20 3.45 -6.26 -11.43
N GLY A 21 3.07 -6.38 -12.70
CA GLY A 21 3.31 -7.57 -13.53
C GLY A 21 2.09 -8.41 -13.88
N ASN A 22 0.87 -8.03 -13.46
CA ASN A 22 -0.35 -8.79 -13.77
C ASN A 22 -0.55 -9.03 -15.27
N GLY A 23 -0.47 -7.96 -16.07
CA GLY A 23 -0.61 -8.06 -17.54
C GLY A 23 0.51 -8.86 -18.19
N ARG A 24 1.76 -8.68 -17.77
CA ARG A 24 2.91 -9.46 -18.26
C ARG A 24 2.79 -10.95 -17.93
N TRP A 25 2.28 -11.27 -16.76
CA TRP A 25 2.01 -12.65 -16.34
C TRP A 25 1.01 -13.34 -17.26
N ALA A 26 -0.11 -12.65 -17.56
CA ALA A 26 -1.14 -13.15 -18.45
C ALA A 26 -0.59 -13.33 -19.89
N LYS A 27 0.09 -12.31 -20.43
CA LYS A 27 0.70 -12.35 -21.77
C LYS A 27 1.66 -13.53 -21.94
N LYS A 28 2.51 -13.82 -20.94
CA LYS A 28 3.43 -14.96 -20.95
C LYS A 28 2.73 -16.32 -21.03
N ARG A 29 1.42 -16.38 -20.73
CA ARG A 29 0.59 -17.61 -20.73
C ARG A 29 -0.45 -17.64 -21.84
N GLY A 30 -0.38 -16.70 -22.79
CA GLY A 30 -1.38 -16.56 -23.86
C GLY A 30 -2.78 -16.17 -23.34
N LEU A 31 -2.87 -15.60 -22.13
CA LEU A 31 -4.11 -15.24 -21.48
C LEU A 31 -4.41 -13.74 -21.62
N ARG A 32 -5.70 -13.39 -21.55
CA ARG A 32 -6.13 -12.00 -21.47
C ARG A 32 -5.66 -11.36 -20.17
N ARG A 33 -5.42 -10.03 -20.19
CA ARG A 33 -4.86 -9.25 -19.09
C ARG A 33 -5.65 -9.39 -17.79
N GLU A 34 -6.97 -9.51 -17.91
CA GLU A 34 -7.89 -9.69 -16.79
C GLU A 34 -7.58 -10.95 -15.95
N ASN A 35 -7.12 -12.01 -16.59
CA ASN A 35 -6.74 -13.25 -15.88
C ASN A 35 -5.54 -13.02 -14.95
N GLY A 36 -4.60 -12.16 -15.35
CA GLY A 36 -3.47 -11.77 -14.49
C GLY A 36 -3.95 -11.02 -13.25
N HIS A 37 -4.92 -10.11 -13.39
CA HIS A 37 -5.49 -9.39 -12.25
C HIS A 37 -6.28 -10.31 -11.31
N ARG A 38 -7.07 -11.25 -11.87
CA ARG A 38 -7.77 -12.28 -11.06
C ARG A 38 -6.81 -13.17 -10.28
N GLU A 39 -5.71 -13.60 -10.91
CA GLU A 39 -4.68 -14.40 -10.22
C GLU A 39 -3.93 -13.57 -9.18
N GLY A 40 -3.64 -12.28 -9.48
CA GLY A 40 -3.01 -11.35 -8.55
C GLY A 40 -3.79 -11.14 -7.25
N ARG A 41 -5.12 -11.30 -7.27
CA ARG A 41 -5.96 -11.30 -6.06
C ARG A 41 -5.57 -12.43 -5.10
N LYS A 42 -5.21 -13.61 -5.60
CA LYS A 42 -4.74 -14.72 -4.76
C LYS A 42 -3.43 -14.37 -4.06
N SER A 43 -2.54 -13.62 -4.74
CA SER A 43 -1.32 -13.11 -4.12
C SER A 43 -1.62 -12.14 -3.00
N VAL A 44 -2.58 -11.21 -3.18
CA VAL A 44 -3.01 -10.30 -2.10
C VAL A 44 -3.38 -11.08 -0.86
N ARG A 45 -4.29 -12.07 -0.97
CA ARG A 45 -4.72 -12.90 0.17
C ARG A 45 -3.53 -13.56 0.87
N LYS A 46 -2.62 -14.18 0.09
CA LYS A 46 -1.45 -14.88 0.68
C LYS A 46 -0.47 -13.94 1.37
N ILE A 47 -0.31 -12.72 0.86
CA ILE A 47 0.56 -11.71 1.48
C ILE A 47 -0.07 -11.15 2.74
N VAL A 48 -1.38 -10.86 2.73
CA VAL A 48 -2.13 -10.40 3.91
C VAL A 48 -2.05 -11.45 5.03
N GLU A 49 -2.35 -12.73 4.73
CA GLU A 49 -2.23 -13.84 5.68
C GLU A 49 -0.81 -13.91 6.26
N CYS A 50 0.20 -13.75 5.41
CA CYS A 50 1.61 -13.79 5.80
C CYS A 50 2.00 -12.59 6.69
N CYS A 51 1.50 -11.38 6.40
CA CYS A 51 1.73 -10.21 7.23
C CYS A 51 1.16 -10.38 8.65
N VAL A 52 -0.05 -10.94 8.75
CA VAL A 52 -0.66 -11.27 10.06
C VAL A 52 0.20 -12.28 10.83
N GLU A 53 0.67 -13.35 10.17
CA GLU A 53 1.52 -14.39 10.78
C GLU A 53 2.86 -13.84 11.26
N LEU A 54 3.44 -12.88 10.53
CA LEU A 54 4.71 -12.24 10.88
C LEU A 54 4.59 -11.12 11.92
N GLY A 55 3.35 -10.70 12.25
CA GLY A 55 3.13 -9.59 13.18
C GLY A 55 3.36 -8.20 12.59
N ILE A 56 3.41 -8.07 11.26
CA ILE A 56 3.43 -6.78 10.56
C ILE A 56 2.15 -6.03 10.92
N LYS A 57 2.27 -4.74 11.24
CA LYS A 57 1.14 -3.94 11.74
C LYS A 57 0.40 -3.21 10.64
N ASN A 58 1.10 -2.80 9.57
CA ASN A 58 0.51 -2.04 8.49
C ASN A 58 0.97 -2.60 7.13
N LEU A 59 0.02 -2.82 6.23
CA LEU A 59 0.27 -3.23 4.85
C LEU A 59 -0.47 -2.30 3.90
N THR A 60 0.27 -1.53 3.10
CA THR A 60 -0.33 -0.65 2.08
C THR A 60 -0.10 -1.23 0.69
N LEU A 61 -1.19 -1.47 -0.05
CA LEU A 61 -1.16 -2.02 -1.40
C LEU A 61 -1.53 -0.97 -2.44
N TYR A 62 -0.68 -0.77 -3.45
CA TYR A 62 -0.96 0.11 -4.58
C TYR A 62 -1.93 -0.57 -5.55
N ALA A 63 -3.23 -0.43 -5.29
CA ALA A 63 -4.26 -1.14 -6.03
C ALA A 63 -4.69 -0.41 -7.31
N PHE A 64 -4.77 0.94 -7.29
CA PHE A 64 -5.14 1.75 -8.46
C PHE A 64 -4.55 3.15 -8.38
N SER A 65 -3.67 3.50 -9.32
CA SER A 65 -3.04 4.81 -9.36
C SER A 65 -3.91 5.86 -10.10
N THR A 66 -3.62 7.15 -9.88
CA THR A 66 -4.24 8.25 -10.66
C THR A 66 -3.99 8.10 -12.16
N GLU A 67 -2.83 7.61 -12.55
CA GLU A 67 -2.47 7.40 -13.95
C GLU A 67 -3.23 6.23 -14.60
N ASN A 68 -3.74 5.29 -13.80
CA ASN A 68 -4.51 4.16 -14.32
C ASN A 68 -5.87 4.56 -14.91
N TRP A 69 -6.39 5.75 -14.58
CA TRP A 69 -7.58 6.29 -15.24
C TRP A 69 -7.40 6.53 -16.74
N ASN A 70 -6.16 6.68 -17.20
CA ASN A 70 -5.82 6.85 -18.63
C ASN A 70 -5.80 5.51 -19.41
N ARG A 71 -6.07 4.39 -18.75
CA ARG A 71 -6.19 3.09 -19.42
C ARG A 71 -7.49 2.99 -20.22
N PRO A 72 -7.59 2.04 -21.17
CA PRO A 72 -8.83 1.79 -21.87
C PRO A 72 -10.00 1.60 -20.91
N LYS A 73 -11.15 2.21 -21.21
CA LYS A 73 -12.33 2.19 -20.31
C LYS A 73 -12.73 0.79 -19.87
N LEU A 74 -12.72 -0.18 -20.80
CA LEU A 74 -13.04 -1.58 -20.49
C LEU A 74 -12.12 -2.20 -19.43
N GLU A 75 -10.82 -1.82 -19.42
CA GLU A 75 -9.88 -2.28 -18.39
C GLU A 75 -10.19 -1.62 -17.04
N VAL A 76 -10.47 -0.31 -17.04
CA VAL A 76 -10.83 0.42 -15.81
C VAL A 76 -12.11 -0.15 -15.21
N ASP A 77 -13.16 -0.34 -16.01
CA ASP A 77 -14.45 -0.90 -15.57
C ASP A 77 -14.26 -2.31 -14.98
N PHE A 78 -13.46 -3.14 -15.65
CA PHE A 78 -13.12 -4.48 -15.15
C PHE A 78 -12.39 -4.40 -13.79
N LEU A 79 -11.40 -3.50 -13.63
CA LEU A 79 -10.65 -3.35 -12.38
C LEU A 79 -11.56 -2.87 -11.24
N MET A 80 -12.48 -1.95 -11.50
CA MET A 80 -13.47 -1.49 -10.53
C MET A 80 -14.42 -2.61 -10.10
N GLN A 81 -14.89 -3.41 -11.06
CA GLN A 81 -15.72 -4.58 -10.75
C GLN A 81 -14.94 -5.63 -9.94
N LEU A 82 -13.68 -5.90 -10.30
CA LEU A 82 -12.83 -6.85 -9.58
C LEU A 82 -12.57 -6.39 -8.14
N LEU A 83 -12.33 -5.09 -7.93
CA LEU A 83 -12.17 -4.49 -6.61
C LEU A 83 -13.43 -4.73 -5.76
N PHE A 84 -14.60 -4.38 -6.29
CA PHE A 84 -15.88 -4.56 -5.59
C PHE A 84 -16.12 -6.02 -5.17
N LEU A 85 -15.95 -6.96 -6.11
CA LEU A 85 -16.12 -8.40 -5.85
C LEU A 85 -15.09 -8.90 -4.82
N SER A 86 -13.85 -8.42 -4.91
CA SER A 86 -12.80 -8.81 -3.97
C SER A 86 -13.11 -8.38 -2.54
N LEU A 87 -13.55 -7.13 -2.35
CA LEU A 87 -13.93 -6.62 -1.04
C LEU A 87 -15.10 -7.39 -0.45
N ARG A 88 -16.13 -7.67 -1.27
CA ARG A 88 -17.31 -8.44 -0.86
C ARG A 88 -16.93 -9.83 -0.36
N ASP A 89 -16.09 -10.52 -1.12
CA ASP A 89 -15.70 -11.90 -0.83
C ASP A 89 -14.74 -11.99 0.37
N GLU A 90 -13.95 -10.92 0.64
CA GLU A 90 -12.93 -10.93 1.69
C GLU A 90 -13.40 -10.38 3.05
N LEU A 91 -14.53 -9.68 3.12
CA LEU A 91 -14.97 -9.00 4.35
C LEU A 91 -15.06 -9.94 5.57
N LYS A 92 -15.67 -11.12 5.41
CA LYS A 92 -15.71 -12.13 6.48
C LYS A 92 -14.31 -12.60 6.89
N THR A 93 -13.39 -12.71 5.94
CA THR A 93 -12.00 -13.13 6.17
C THR A 93 -11.22 -12.05 6.90
N LEU A 94 -11.45 -10.75 6.57
CA LEU A 94 -10.84 -9.62 7.30
C LEU A 94 -11.23 -9.66 8.78
N ASN A 95 -12.52 -9.78 9.10
CA ASN A 95 -12.99 -9.86 10.48
C ASN A 95 -12.46 -11.11 11.21
N LYS A 96 -12.54 -12.29 10.58
CA LYS A 96 -12.02 -13.53 11.16
C LYS A 96 -10.54 -13.43 11.55
N ASN A 97 -9.75 -12.71 10.76
CA ASN A 97 -8.31 -12.55 10.98
C ASN A 97 -7.96 -11.29 11.78
N ASN A 98 -8.96 -10.55 12.27
CA ASN A 98 -8.80 -9.31 13.03
C ASN A 98 -7.97 -8.26 12.23
N ILE A 99 -8.35 -8.05 10.96
CA ILE A 99 -7.71 -7.12 10.02
C ILE A 99 -8.59 -5.88 9.86
N LYS A 100 -8.06 -4.71 10.22
CA LYS A 100 -8.66 -3.41 9.95
C LYS A 100 -8.44 -3.04 8.49
N PHE A 101 -9.50 -2.60 7.81
CA PHE A 101 -9.42 -2.15 6.43
C PHE A 101 -9.46 -0.63 6.35
N GLU A 102 -8.54 -0.07 5.57
CA GLU A 102 -8.44 1.37 5.32
C GLU A 102 -8.22 1.66 3.83
N THR A 103 -8.42 2.91 3.44
CA THR A 103 -8.17 3.39 2.08
C THR A 103 -7.49 4.73 2.08
N ILE A 104 -6.61 4.96 1.10
CA ILE A 104 -6.01 6.27 0.80
C ILE A 104 -6.19 6.62 -0.67
N GLY A 105 -6.25 7.91 -0.97
CA GLY A 105 -6.37 8.46 -2.31
C GLY A 105 -7.69 9.20 -2.56
N ASN A 106 -7.89 9.63 -3.79
CA ASN A 106 -9.09 10.39 -4.18
C ASN A 106 -10.27 9.45 -4.49
N LEU A 107 -11.02 9.08 -3.45
CA LEU A 107 -12.15 8.17 -3.55
C LEU A 107 -13.36 8.78 -4.28
N SER A 108 -13.46 10.12 -4.41
CA SER A 108 -14.59 10.78 -5.10
C SER A 108 -14.66 10.44 -6.59
N ARG A 109 -13.54 10.00 -7.19
CA ARG A 109 -13.47 9.53 -8.57
C ARG A 109 -14.00 8.12 -8.79
N LEU A 110 -14.18 7.33 -7.72
CA LEU A 110 -14.69 5.97 -7.81
C LEU A 110 -16.20 5.97 -8.04
N PRO A 111 -16.75 4.92 -8.71
CA PRO A 111 -18.20 4.75 -8.79
C PRO A 111 -18.84 4.75 -7.39
N LYS A 112 -19.95 5.48 -7.20
CA LYS A 112 -20.63 5.62 -5.90
C LYS A 112 -20.86 4.29 -5.17
N LYS A 113 -21.27 3.25 -5.91
CA LYS A 113 -21.47 1.90 -5.35
C LYS A 113 -20.19 1.36 -4.69
N ILE A 114 -19.03 1.61 -5.27
CA ILE A 114 -17.74 1.16 -4.72
C ILE A 114 -17.40 2.02 -3.50
N GLY A 115 -17.52 3.35 -3.60
CA GLY A 115 -17.28 4.25 -2.47
C GLY A 115 -18.12 3.87 -1.24
N ASN A 116 -19.43 3.68 -1.41
CA ASN A 116 -20.32 3.27 -0.33
C ASN A 116 -19.92 1.91 0.28
N TYR A 117 -19.45 0.98 -0.57
CA TYR A 117 -19.04 -0.33 -0.07
C TYR A 117 -17.70 -0.29 0.67
N LEU A 118 -16.76 0.57 0.24
CA LEU A 118 -15.51 0.83 0.97
C LEU A 118 -15.79 1.34 2.38
N GLU A 119 -16.68 2.33 2.54
CA GLU A 119 -17.05 2.86 3.84
C GLU A 119 -17.73 1.80 4.72
N LYS A 120 -18.59 0.95 4.13
CA LYS A 120 -19.15 -0.21 4.83
C LYS A 120 -18.08 -1.15 5.36
N VAL A 121 -17.09 -1.52 4.52
CA VAL A 121 -16.00 -2.44 4.93
C VAL A 121 -15.13 -1.81 6.03
N LYS A 122 -14.83 -0.51 5.94
CA LYS A 122 -14.11 0.23 6.97
C LYS A 122 -14.85 0.17 8.31
N GLU A 123 -16.14 0.50 8.31
CA GLU A 123 -16.96 0.51 9.52
C GLU A 123 -17.06 -0.90 10.15
N GLU A 124 -17.28 -1.94 9.33
CA GLU A 124 -17.38 -3.31 9.82
C GLU A 124 -16.06 -3.91 10.34
N THR A 125 -14.92 -3.27 10.03
CA THR A 125 -13.58 -3.74 10.45
C THR A 125 -12.85 -2.77 11.36
N LYS A 126 -13.47 -1.67 11.79
CA LYS A 126 -12.82 -0.56 12.52
C LYS A 126 -12.17 -0.99 13.84
N ASP A 127 -12.76 -1.97 14.52
CA ASP A 127 -12.30 -2.45 15.83
C ASP A 127 -11.22 -3.55 15.71
N ASN A 128 -10.91 -3.98 14.49
CA ASN A 128 -9.84 -4.96 14.25
C ASN A 128 -8.45 -4.33 14.46
N SER A 129 -7.49 -5.11 14.99
CA SER A 129 -6.22 -4.56 15.50
C SER A 129 -4.95 -5.35 15.16
N LYS A 130 -5.05 -6.53 14.55
CA LYS A 130 -3.85 -7.34 14.24
C LYS A 130 -3.02 -6.76 13.11
N LEU A 131 -3.69 -6.31 12.04
CA LEU A 131 -3.10 -5.72 10.85
C LEU A 131 -4.03 -4.62 10.33
N THR A 132 -3.49 -3.46 9.96
CA THR A 132 -4.20 -2.48 9.13
C THR A 132 -3.83 -2.72 7.67
N LEU A 133 -4.82 -3.15 6.87
CA LEU A 133 -4.71 -3.29 5.42
C LEU A 133 -5.22 -2.02 4.74
N THR A 134 -4.33 -1.27 4.12
CA THR A 134 -4.66 -0.03 3.40
C THR A 134 -4.59 -0.25 1.89
N LEU A 135 -5.67 0.05 1.16
CA LEU A 135 -5.65 0.10 -0.29
C LEU A 135 -5.48 1.53 -0.79
N ALA A 136 -4.42 1.78 -1.56
CA ALA A 136 -4.24 3.02 -2.29
C ALA A 136 -5.06 2.95 -3.59
N LEU A 137 -6.15 3.76 -3.64
CA LEU A 137 -7.15 3.78 -4.71
C LEU A 137 -7.27 5.17 -5.31
N SER A 138 -7.18 5.26 -6.64
CA SER A 138 -7.11 6.58 -7.31
C SER A 138 -6.05 7.48 -6.65
N TYR A 139 -4.92 6.85 -6.27
CA TYR A 139 -3.86 7.46 -5.49
C TYR A 139 -2.69 7.90 -6.37
N GLY A 140 -2.11 9.02 -6.01
CA GLY A 140 -0.83 9.48 -6.53
C GLY A 140 -0.25 10.51 -5.55
N SER A 141 0.98 10.30 -5.11
CA SER A 141 1.58 11.11 -4.04
C SER A 141 1.72 12.58 -4.41
N ARG A 142 2.03 12.90 -5.67
CA ARG A 142 2.05 14.31 -6.12
C ARG A 142 0.69 15.00 -5.94
N SER A 143 -0.40 14.30 -6.26
CA SER A 143 -1.76 14.82 -6.08
C SER A 143 -2.11 14.95 -4.59
N GLU A 144 -1.68 14.01 -3.76
CA GLU A 144 -1.84 14.08 -2.31
C GLU A 144 -1.15 15.32 -1.74
N ILE A 145 0.12 15.55 -2.08
CA ILE A 145 0.90 16.72 -1.63
C ILE A 145 0.22 18.04 -2.09
N VAL A 146 -0.23 18.10 -3.35
CA VAL A 146 -0.96 19.28 -3.86
C VAL A 146 -2.24 19.53 -3.04
N ASN A 147 -2.97 18.48 -2.65
CA ASN A 147 -4.16 18.63 -1.82
C ASN A 147 -3.83 19.15 -0.41
N VAL A 148 -2.76 18.62 0.21
CA VAL A 148 -2.26 19.14 1.50
C VAL A 148 -1.90 20.62 1.40
N VAL A 149 -1.16 21.02 0.36
CA VAL A 149 -0.79 22.44 0.15
C VAL A 149 -2.02 23.31 0.04
N ARG A 150 -3.05 22.89 -0.71
CA ARG A 150 -4.31 23.65 -0.83
C ARG A 150 -5.03 23.76 0.51
N GLU A 151 -5.18 22.66 1.23
CA GLU A 151 -5.83 22.65 2.55
C GLU A 151 -5.12 23.55 3.55
N LEU A 152 -3.79 23.50 3.62
CA LEU A 152 -2.99 24.35 4.50
C LEU A 152 -3.06 25.81 4.07
N SER A 153 -3.03 26.11 2.77
CA SER A 153 -3.21 27.48 2.24
C SER A 153 -4.56 28.07 2.64
N ASP A 154 -5.65 27.30 2.55
CA ASP A 154 -6.96 27.73 2.98
C ASP A 154 -7.03 27.97 4.49
N LYS A 155 -6.39 27.12 5.30
CA LYS A 155 -6.28 27.31 6.76
C LYS A 155 -5.50 28.58 7.13
N VAL A 156 -4.40 28.87 6.41
CA VAL A 156 -3.63 30.12 6.61
C VAL A 156 -4.49 31.33 6.21
N LYS A 157 -5.12 31.30 5.06
CA LYS A 157 -6.00 32.38 4.58
C LYS A 157 -7.13 32.70 5.56
N ASN A 158 -7.66 31.68 6.23
CA ASN A 158 -8.74 31.80 7.21
C ASN A 158 -8.22 32.05 8.65
N ASN A 159 -6.93 32.32 8.84
CA ASN A 159 -6.30 32.57 10.14
C ASN A 159 -6.44 31.40 11.16
N ILE A 160 -6.64 30.16 10.69
CA ILE A 160 -6.73 28.97 11.52
C ILE A 160 -5.34 28.53 11.96
N ILE A 161 -4.34 28.67 11.08
CA ILE A 161 -2.93 28.41 11.37
C ILE A 161 -2.06 29.54 10.81
N SER A 162 -0.87 29.74 11.38
CA SER A 162 0.15 30.61 10.79
C SER A 162 1.02 29.83 9.81
N SER A 163 1.41 30.44 8.68
CA SER A 163 2.37 29.81 7.73
C SER A 163 3.70 29.44 8.40
N LYS A 164 4.11 30.16 9.45
CA LYS A 164 5.32 29.89 10.23
C LYS A 164 5.24 28.58 11.05
N ASN A 165 4.03 28.09 11.29
CA ASN A 165 3.79 26.87 12.07
C ASN A 165 3.63 25.63 11.16
N ILE A 166 3.80 25.79 9.84
CA ILE A 166 3.77 24.66 8.91
C ILE A 166 5.14 23.99 8.93
N ASP A 167 5.21 22.82 9.56
CA ASP A 167 6.37 21.93 9.64
C ASP A 167 6.04 20.55 9.07
N GLU A 168 6.98 19.60 9.14
CA GLU A 168 6.79 18.23 8.67
C GLU A 168 5.64 17.52 9.42
N THR A 169 5.45 17.81 10.71
CA THR A 169 4.37 17.22 11.52
C THR A 169 3.02 17.68 11.02
N VAL A 170 2.87 18.99 10.78
CA VAL A 170 1.62 19.55 10.23
C VAL A 170 1.32 18.96 8.85
N ILE A 171 2.33 18.77 8.00
CA ILE A 171 2.14 18.10 6.71
C ILE A 171 1.68 16.66 6.90
N ASN A 172 2.35 15.88 7.76
CA ASN A 172 2.00 14.50 8.08
C ASN A 172 0.54 14.35 8.52
N ASP A 173 0.05 15.28 9.36
CA ASP A 173 -1.34 15.28 9.89
C ASP A 173 -2.39 15.56 8.81
N HIS A 174 -1.98 16.07 7.64
CA HIS A 174 -2.86 16.36 6.51
C HIS A 174 -2.74 15.34 5.36
N LEU A 175 -1.74 14.44 5.40
CA LEU A 175 -1.64 13.35 4.43
C LEU A 175 -2.77 12.32 4.62
N TYR A 176 -3.10 11.61 3.56
CA TYR A 176 -4.05 10.49 3.66
C TYR A 176 -3.57 9.41 4.65
N THR A 177 -2.27 9.35 4.88
CA THR A 177 -1.61 8.37 5.76
C THR A 177 -1.40 8.85 7.20
N ARG A 178 -2.03 9.95 7.63
CA ARG A 178 -1.85 10.56 8.96
C ARG A 178 -1.99 9.60 10.15
N ASN A 179 -2.73 8.52 9.99
CA ASN A 179 -2.95 7.49 11.02
C ASN A 179 -2.04 6.26 10.84
N LEU A 180 -1.08 6.31 9.93
CA LEU A 180 -0.14 5.23 9.65
C LEU A 180 1.29 5.70 9.97
N PRO A 181 2.16 4.83 10.46
CA PRO A 181 3.59 5.15 10.51
C PRO A 181 4.19 5.24 9.12
N ASP A 182 5.35 5.85 8.99
CA ASP A 182 6.13 5.82 7.76
C ASP A 182 6.40 4.38 7.29
N VAL A 183 6.64 4.23 6.00
CA VAL A 183 6.91 2.94 5.42
C VAL A 183 8.33 2.48 5.76
N ASP A 184 8.48 1.31 6.35
CA ASP A 184 9.79 0.71 6.61
C ASP A 184 10.35 0.01 5.38
N LEU A 185 9.49 -0.73 4.65
CA LEU A 185 9.87 -1.54 3.50
C LEU A 185 8.89 -1.33 2.33
N LEU A 186 9.39 -0.79 1.22
CA LEU A 186 8.66 -0.75 -0.05
C LEU A 186 9.11 -1.89 -0.95
N ILE A 187 8.16 -2.72 -1.38
CA ILE A 187 8.38 -3.84 -2.31
C ILE A 187 7.78 -3.48 -3.68
N ARG A 188 8.55 -3.67 -4.75
CA ARG A 188 8.00 -3.65 -6.11
C ARG A 188 8.32 -4.94 -6.85
N THR A 189 7.29 -5.54 -7.44
CA THR A 189 7.40 -6.74 -8.26
C THR A 189 7.66 -6.40 -9.73
N SER A 190 7.99 -7.41 -10.55
CA SER A 190 8.12 -7.36 -12.01
C SER A 190 9.42 -6.78 -12.58
N GLY A 191 10.45 -6.51 -11.77
CA GLY A 191 11.77 -6.07 -12.21
C GLY A 191 11.92 -4.58 -12.49
N GLU A 192 10.85 -3.80 -12.36
CA GLU A 192 10.89 -2.35 -12.50
C GLU A 192 11.47 -1.69 -11.25
N LYS A 193 12.41 -0.73 -11.44
CA LYS A 193 13.15 -0.07 -10.35
C LYS A 193 12.73 1.40 -10.19
N ARG A 194 11.44 1.67 -10.11
CA ARG A 194 10.86 3.00 -9.89
C ARG A 194 9.68 2.90 -8.93
N ILE A 195 9.34 3.99 -8.26
CA ILE A 195 8.27 4.05 -7.26
C ILE A 195 6.92 4.52 -7.84
N SER A 196 6.91 5.00 -9.07
CA SER A 196 5.70 5.36 -9.83
C SER A 196 4.70 6.22 -9.05
N ASN A 197 5.17 7.32 -8.48
CA ASN A 197 4.34 8.28 -7.76
C ASN A 197 3.62 7.68 -6.53
N PHE A 198 4.19 6.65 -5.91
CA PHE A 198 3.63 5.98 -4.74
C PHE A 198 4.33 6.42 -3.46
N LEU A 199 3.59 6.99 -2.52
CA LEU A 199 4.00 7.32 -1.15
C LEU A 199 5.31 8.13 -1.04
N LEU A 200 5.55 9.15 -1.92
CA LEU A 200 6.81 9.90 -2.00
C LEU A 200 7.28 10.45 -0.65
N TRP A 201 6.38 11.01 0.12
CA TRP A 201 6.67 11.57 1.44
C TRP A 201 6.98 10.46 2.45
N GLN A 202 6.15 9.45 2.51
CA GLN A 202 6.17 8.40 3.52
C GLN A 202 7.33 7.38 3.35
N ILE A 203 7.97 7.35 2.17
CA ILE A 203 9.08 6.43 1.87
C ILE A 203 10.46 7.11 1.94
N ALA A 204 10.55 8.33 2.45
CA ALA A 204 11.80 9.10 2.49
C ALA A 204 12.99 8.31 3.10
N TYR A 205 12.71 7.47 4.10
CA TYR A 205 13.69 6.60 4.77
C TYR A 205 13.37 5.12 4.68
N SER A 206 12.55 4.72 3.70
CA SER A 206 12.19 3.32 3.50
C SER A 206 13.29 2.51 2.85
N GLU A 207 13.42 1.25 3.24
CA GLU A 207 14.19 0.29 2.47
C GLU A 207 13.42 -0.13 1.23
N LEU A 208 14.11 -0.18 0.08
CA LEU A 208 13.50 -0.54 -1.21
C LEU A 208 13.90 -1.96 -1.61
N TYR A 209 12.92 -2.79 -1.94
CA TYR A 209 13.14 -4.14 -2.43
C TYR A 209 12.50 -4.34 -3.80
N PHE A 210 13.32 -4.56 -4.83
CA PHE A 210 12.88 -4.81 -6.20
C PHE A 210 13.07 -6.27 -6.58
N THR A 211 12.03 -6.92 -7.10
CA THR A 211 12.11 -8.32 -7.54
C THR A 211 11.62 -8.50 -8.97
N LYS A 212 12.28 -9.38 -9.74
CA LYS A 212 11.86 -9.76 -11.10
C LYS A 212 10.57 -10.59 -11.11
N LYS A 213 10.14 -11.11 -9.96
CA LYS A 213 8.92 -11.90 -9.84
C LYS A 213 7.70 -11.06 -10.23
N LEU A 214 6.80 -11.62 -11.04
CA LEU A 214 5.54 -10.97 -11.39
C LEU A 214 4.55 -11.12 -10.22
N TRP A 215 3.70 -10.11 -9.99
CA TRP A 215 2.79 -10.11 -8.83
C TRP A 215 1.93 -11.38 -8.69
N PRO A 216 1.32 -11.95 -9.76
CA PRO A 216 0.55 -13.18 -9.62
C PRO A 216 1.34 -14.40 -9.14
N ASP A 217 2.68 -14.38 -9.25
CA ASP A 217 3.56 -15.45 -8.76
C ASP A 217 4.25 -15.10 -7.45
N PHE A 218 4.05 -13.88 -6.92
CA PHE A 218 4.63 -13.44 -5.65
C PHE A 218 3.85 -14.07 -4.48
N ARG A 219 4.55 -14.83 -3.63
CA ARG A 219 3.96 -15.61 -2.55
C ARG A 219 4.73 -15.40 -1.24
N LYS A 220 4.27 -16.07 -0.19
CA LYS A 220 4.84 -16.06 1.16
C LYS A 220 6.37 -16.16 1.20
N LYS A 221 6.97 -17.10 0.46
CA LYS A 221 8.43 -17.24 0.38
C LYS A 221 9.13 -16.01 -0.21
N ASP A 222 8.47 -15.30 -1.10
CA ASP A 222 9.03 -14.10 -1.72
C ASP A 222 8.96 -12.90 -0.77
N LEU A 223 7.90 -12.79 0.05
CA LEU A 223 7.82 -11.82 1.13
C LEU A 223 8.90 -12.09 2.19
N TYR A 224 9.14 -13.35 2.56
CA TYR A 224 10.25 -13.69 3.45
C TYR A 224 11.60 -13.20 2.93
N LYS A 225 11.87 -13.38 1.62
CA LYS A 225 13.10 -12.85 1.01
C LYS A 225 13.22 -11.34 1.14
N ALA A 226 12.11 -10.62 0.94
CA ALA A 226 12.11 -9.17 1.07
C ALA A 226 12.38 -8.73 2.51
N ILE A 227 11.77 -9.41 3.50
CA ILE A 227 11.97 -9.13 4.92
C ILE A 227 13.41 -9.46 5.36
N ILE A 228 13.97 -10.61 4.97
CA ILE A 228 15.35 -10.97 5.28
C ILE A 228 16.33 -9.95 4.66
N SER A 229 16.05 -9.48 3.43
CA SER A 229 16.83 -8.40 2.82
C SER A 229 16.73 -7.08 3.59
N TYR A 230 15.56 -6.76 4.14
CA TYR A 230 15.38 -5.60 5.02
C TYR A 230 16.18 -5.76 6.31
N GLN A 231 16.12 -6.92 6.95
CA GLN A 231 16.82 -7.22 8.22
C GLN A 231 18.33 -7.22 8.10
N SER A 232 18.87 -7.47 6.89
CA SER A 232 20.31 -7.41 6.63
C SER A 232 20.87 -6.01 6.44
N ARG A 233 20.03 -4.97 6.45
CA ARG A 233 20.43 -3.58 6.23
C ARG A 233 20.50 -2.80 7.53
N GLU A 234 21.49 -1.91 7.61
CA GLU A 234 21.63 -0.95 8.70
C GLU A 234 20.83 0.32 8.36
N ARG A 235 19.79 0.63 9.16
CA ARG A 235 18.96 1.83 9.00
C ARG A 235 19.52 2.96 9.84
N ARG A 236 20.21 3.91 9.19
CA ARG A 236 20.98 4.97 9.87
C ARG A 236 20.20 6.25 10.14
N PHE A 237 19.17 6.56 9.39
CA PHE A 237 18.37 7.79 9.52
C PHE A 237 19.24 9.06 9.57
N GLY A 238 20.28 9.14 8.71
CA GLY A 238 21.22 10.24 8.67
C GLY A 238 22.37 10.19 9.70
N LYS A 239 22.41 9.18 10.60
CA LYS A 239 23.49 8.96 11.56
C LYS A 239 24.63 8.14 10.98
N THR A 240 25.79 8.15 11.61
CA THR A 240 26.89 7.21 11.32
C THR A 240 26.65 5.86 11.99
N SER A 241 27.36 4.80 11.54
CA SER A 241 27.24 3.46 12.15
C SER A 241 27.62 3.44 13.62
N GLU A 242 28.57 4.31 14.03
CA GLU A 242 29.03 4.45 15.42
C GLU A 242 27.98 5.10 16.34
N GLN A 243 27.06 5.90 15.78
CA GLN A 243 26.01 6.60 16.52
C GLN A 243 24.76 5.78 16.78
N ILE A 244 24.65 4.60 16.18
CA ILE A 244 23.49 3.70 16.29
C ILE A 244 23.80 2.39 17.02
N LYS A 245 25.04 2.24 17.52
CA LYS A 245 25.48 1.13 18.39
C LYS A 245 25.15 1.42 19.84
#